data_e4fbe67cb34fa41fc9082895e75f8f5e
#
_entry.id   e4fbe67cb34fa41fc9082895e75f8f5e
#
_cell.length_a   1.000
_cell.length_b   1.000
_cell.length_c   1.000
_cell.angle_alpha   90.00
_cell.angle_beta   90.00
_cell.angle_gamma   90.00
#
_symmetry.space_group_name_H-M   'P 1'
#
loop_
_entity.id
_entity.type
_entity.pdbx_description
1 polymer ?
#
loop_
_entity_poly.entity_id
_entity_poly.type
_entity_poly.pdbx_seq_one_letter_code
_entity_poly.pdbx_strand_id
1 'polypeptide(L)'
;MEKLGTINISYHAIATIAFQSALESYGVVGLANENFARGLSRFFSKEPTSGVIVHEDESGISVDLYVIIEYGTRISSVAESVSHSVKFNIESMTGIPVKAVNVHVRGLRVSDMD
;
A
#
# COMPACT_ATOMS: atom_id res chain seq x y z
N MET A 1 13.41 0.57 20.70
CA MET A 1 12.06 0.68 20.42
C MET A 1 11.36 -0.62 20.65
N GLU A 2 10.14 -0.56 21.01
CA GLU A 2 9.43 -1.77 21.19
C GLU A 2 9.24 -2.43 19.88
N LYS A 3 9.36 -3.70 19.88
CA LYS A 3 9.15 -4.43 18.65
C LYS A 3 7.68 -4.60 18.43
N LEU A 4 7.32 -4.88 17.20
CA LEU A 4 5.93 -5.12 16.89
C LEU A 4 5.36 -6.24 17.71
N GLY A 5 6.18 -7.23 18.01
CA GLY A 5 5.71 -8.34 18.81
C GLY A 5 5.25 -7.94 20.20
N THR A 6 5.92 -6.96 20.79
CA THR A 6 5.53 -6.55 22.13
C THR A 6 4.30 -5.66 22.12
N ILE A 7 3.97 -5.11 20.97
CA ILE A 7 2.77 -4.31 20.88
C ILE A 7 1.61 -5.18 20.48
N ASN A 8 1.89 -6.41 20.08
CA ASN A 8 0.84 -7.31 19.74
C ASN A 8 0.08 -6.98 18.49
N ILE A 9 0.68 -6.31 17.56
CA ILE A 9 0.05 -5.99 16.29
C ILE A 9 0.82 -6.72 15.20
N SER A 10 0.14 -7.55 14.46
CA SER A 10 0.80 -8.37 13.47
C SER A 10 1.11 -7.58 12.21
N TYR A 11 2.08 -8.05 11.46
CA TYR A 11 2.37 -7.47 10.17
C TYR A 11 1.18 -7.55 9.24
N HIS A 12 0.40 -8.63 9.38
CA HIS A 12 -0.78 -8.79 8.56
C HIS A 12 -1.79 -7.67 8.84
N ALA A 13 -1.97 -7.32 10.10
CA ALA A 13 -2.89 -6.26 10.45
C ALA A 13 -2.43 -4.92 9.87
N ILE A 14 -1.13 -4.64 9.97
CA ILE A 14 -0.59 -3.40 9.43
C ILE A 14 -0.74 -3.38 7.92
N ALA A 15 -0.45 -4.50 7.27
CA ALA A 15 -0.57 -4.59 5.83
C ALA A 15 -2.02 -4.40 5.39
N THR A 16 -2.97 -4.89 6.18
CA THR A 16 -4.38 -4.73 5.86
C THR A 16 -4.78 -3.26 5.92
N ILE A 17 -4.30 -2.55 6.94
CA ILE A 17 -4.59 -1.12 7.04
C ILE A 17 -4.02 -0.40 5.83
N ALA A 18 -2.79 -0.73 5.46
CA ALA A 18 -2.16 -0.09 4.32
C ALA A 18 -2.91 -0.37 3.03
N PHE A 19 -3.33 -1.62 2.85
CA PHE A 19 -4.05 -2.03 1.66
C PHE A 19 -5.37 -1.24 1.53
N GLN A 20 -6.14 -1.20 2.60
CA GLN A 20 -7.40 -0.48 2.58
C GLN A 20 -7.20 1.00 2.35
N SER A 21 -6.21 1.59 3.01
CA SER A 21 -5.95 3.01 2.84
C SER A 21 -5.57 3.35 1.41
N ALA A 22 -4.77 2.49 0.80
CA ALA A 22 -4.37 2.72 -0.58
C ALA A 22 -5.55 2.61 -1.52
N LEU A 23 -6.39 1.60 -1.31
CA LEU A 23 -7.54 1.42 -2.19
C LEU A 23 -8.53 2.56 -2.11
N GLU A 24 -8.60 3.21 -0.98
CA GLU A 24 -9.54 4.30 -0.82
C GLU A 24 -9.00 5.61 -1.36
N SER A 25 -7.74 5.64 -1.77
CA SER A 25 -7.15 6.88 -2.26
C SER A 25 -7.56 7.13 -3.69
N TYR A 26 -7.80 8.40 -3.99
CA TYR A 26 -8.20 8.77 -5.32
C TYR A 26 -7.15 8.36 -6.34
N GLY A 27 -7.59 7.81 -7.43
CA GLY A 27 -6.69 7.44 -8.53
C GLY A 27 -6.13 6.04 -8.45
N VAL A 28 -6.29 5.35 -7.33
CA VAL A 28 -5.80 3.99 -7.21
C VAL A 28 -6.92 3.05 -7.59
N VAL A 29 -6.65 2.18 -8.55
CA VAL A 29 -7.66 1.22 -8.97
C VAL A 29 -7.37 -0.18 -8.45
N GLY A 30 -6.20 -0.41 -7.91
CA GLY A 30 -5.90 -1.71 -7.32
C GLY A 30 -4.46 -1.78 -6.88
N LEU A 31 -4.11 -2.88 -6.25
CA LEU A 31 -2.73 -3.16 -5.89
C LEU A 31 -2.32 -4.44 -6.60
N ALA A 32 -1.05 -4.60 -6.85
CA ALA A 32 -0.53 -5.73 -7.59
C ALA A 32 0.60 -6.36 -6.80
N ASN A 33 0.73 -7.68 -6.89
CA ASN A 33 1.85 -8.29 -6.23
C ASN A 33 3.09 -8.08 -7.10
N GLU A 34 4.23 -8.53 -6.60
CA GLU A 34 5.46 -8.27 -7.30
C GLU A 34 5.54 -9.05 -8.60
N ASN A 35 4.65 -9.97 -8.84
CA ASN A 35 4.66 -10.73 -10.07
C ASN A 35 3.68 -10.21 -11.09
N PHE A 36 3.18 -9.01 -10.89
CA PHE A 36 2.21 -8.45 -11.80
C PHE A 36 2.64 -8.54 -13.27
N ALA A 37 3.89 -8.25 -13.53
CA ALA A 37 4.34 -8.22 -14.90
C ALA A 37 4.26 -9.58 -15.57
N ARG A 38 4.19 -10.65 -14.79
CA ARG A 38 4.16 -11.90 -15.41
C ARG A 38 2.82 -12.43 -15.66
N GLY A 39 1.84 -12.10 -14.92
CA GLY A 39 0.55 -12.70 -15.11
C GLY A 39 -0.51 -11.70 -15.01
N LEU A 40 -0.90 -11.18 -16.13
CA LEU A 40 -1.89 -10.17 -16.13
C LEU A 40 -3.16 -10.55 -15.46
N SER A 41 -3.56 -11.77 -15.60
CA SER A 41 -4.83 -12.16 -15.04
C SER A 41 -4.78 -12.31 -13.54
N ARG A 42 -3.59 -12.20 -12.97
CA ARG A 42 -3.50 -12.34 -11.57
C ARG A 42 -3.22 -11.12 -10.82
N PHE A 43 -3.22 -9.99 -11.43
CA PHE A 43 -2.84 -8.80 -10.68
C PHE A 43 -3.90 -8.38 -9.71
N PHE A 44 -5.11 -8.90 -9.84
CA PHE A 44 -6.08 -8.59 -8.83
C PHE A 44 -6.16 -9.76 -7.88
N SER A 45 -5.22 -9.85 -7.00
CA SER A 45 -5.22 -10.91 -6.04
C SER A 45 -6.32 -10.70 -5.01
N LYS A 46 -6.84 -11.77 -4.49
CA LYS A 46 -7.83 -11.64 -3.46
C LYS A 46 -7.24 -11.50 -2.09
N GLU A 47 -5.95 -11.65 -1.98
CA GLU A 47 -5.33 -11.50 -0.68
C GLU A 47 -5.31 -10.08 -0.26
N PRO A 48 -5.82 -9.73 0.90
CA PRO A 48 -5.89 -8.33 1.32
C PRO A 48 -4.54 -7.70 1.55
N THR A 49 -3.48 -8.48 1.60
CA THR A 49 -2.17 -7.90 1.78
C THR A 49 -1.33 -7.96 0.52
N SER A 50 -1.92 -8.39 -0.58
CA SER A 50 -1.19 -8.48 -1.81
C SER A 50 -0.76 -7.10 -2.27
N GLY A 51 0.49 -6.95 -2.65
CA GLY A 51 1.00 -5.65 -3.07
C GLY A 51 1.47 -4.78 -1.93
N VAL A 52 1.50 -5.30 -0.71
CA VAL A 52 1.94 -4.54 0.44
C VAL A 52 3.04 -5.33 1.13
N ILE A 53 4.17 -4.70 1.37
CA ILE A 53 5.27 -5.32 2.10
C ILE A 53 5.65 -4.43 3.26
N VAL A 54 5.67 -5.00 4.44
CA VAL A 54 5.97 -4.27 5.67
C VAL A 54 7.35 -4.66 6.16
N HIS A 55 8.18 -3.67 6.44
CA HIS A 55 9.51 -3.89 7.00
C HIS A 55 9.60 -3.20 8.35
N GLU A 56 10.33 -3.80 9.24
CA GLU A 56 10.51 -3.21 10.56
C GLU A 56 11.97 -3.07 10.88
N ASP A 57 12.35 -1.96 11.50
CA ASP A 57 13.69 -1.85 12.09
C ASP A 57 13.54 -1.02 13.36
N GLU A 58 14.65 -0.62 13.92
CA GLU A 58 14.62 0.04 15.23
C GLU A 58 13.92 1.37 15.22
N SER A 59 13.86 2.03 14.09
CA SER A 59 13.25 3.34 14.08
C SER A 59 11.78 3.33 13.71
N GLY A 60 11.23 2.16 13.41
CA GLY A 60 9.82 2.07 13.09
C GLY A 60 9.61 1.14 11.92
N ILE A 61 8.51 1.33 11.22
CA ILE A 61 8.21 0.47 10.08
C ILE A 61 8.26 1.27 8.81
N SER A 62 8.51 0.57 7.71
CA SER A 62 8.36 1.16 6.40
C SER A 62 7.48 0.22 5.59
N VAL A 63 6.78 0.77 4.63
CA VAL A 63 5.81 0.02 3.86
C VAL A 63 6.06 0.27 2.39
N ASP A 64 6.09 -0.80 1.62
CA ASP A 64 6.18 -0.69 0.17
C ASP A 64 4.84 -1.09 -0.40
N LEU A 65 4.30 -0.26 -1.28
CA LEU A 65 3.03 -0.50 -1.91
C LEU A 65 3.21 -0.56 -3.41
N TYR A 66 2.59 -1.54 -4.04
CA TYR A 66 2.67 -1.69 -5.48
C TYR A 66 1.28 -1.44 -6.03
N VAL A 67 1.08 -0.28 -6.62
CA VAL A 67 -0.26 0.18 -6.99
C VAL A 67 -0.48 0.24 -8.49
N ILE A 68 -1.73 0.13 -8.88
CA ILE A 68 -2.17 0.34 -10.24
C ILE A 68 -3.02 1.60 -10.21
N ILE A 69 -2.68 2.56 -11.05
CA ILE A 69 -3.28 3.88 -11.02
C ILE A 69 -4.10 4.11 -12.26
N GLU A 70 -5.18 4.85 -12.13
CA GLU A 70 -6.04 5.16 -13.23
C GLU A 70 -5.34 6.04 -14.24
N TYR A 71 -5.40 5.68 -15.51
CA TYR A 71 -4.79 6.45 -16.57
C TYR A 71 -5.42 7.82 -16.61
N GLY A 72 -4.60 8.82 -16.81
CA GLY A 72 -5.11 10.18 -16.88
C GLY A 72 -5.01 10.95 -15.58
N THR A 73 -4.75 10.26 -14.46
CA THR A 73 -4.56 10.97 -13.22
C THR A 73 -3.13 11.46 -13.15
N ARG A 74 -2.87 12.34 -12.20
CA ARG A 74 -1.53 12.86 -12.02
C ARG A 74 -0.78 11.91 -11.10
N ILE A 75 0.11 11.13 -11.66
CA ILE A 75 0.76 10.05 -10.93
C ILE A 75 1.45 10.50 -9.66
N SER A 76 2.20 11.59 -9.72
CA SER A 76 2.92 12.02 -8.53
C SER A 76 1.97 12.47 -7.42
N SER A 77 0.86 13.09 -7.79
CA SER A 77 -0.11 13.51 -6.79
C SER A 77 -0.81 12.31 -6.16
N VAL A 78 -1.12 11.31 -6.97
CA VAL A 78 -1.75 10.11 -6.45
C VAL A 78 -0.80 9.41 -5.50
N ALA A 79 0.46 9.26 -5.89
CA ALA A 79 1.44 8.57 -5.06
C ALA A 79 1.62 9.28 -3.73
N GLU A 80 1.68 10.61 -3.77
CA GLU A 80 1.85 11.37 -2.56
C GLU A 80 0.66 11.24 -1.64
N SER A 81 -0.53 11.27 -2.21
CA SER A 81 -1.75 11.13 -1.44
C SER A 81 -1.84 9.75 -0.79
N VAL A 82 -1.49 8.72 -1.53
CA VAL A 82 -1.49 7.36 -1.00
C VAL A 82 -0.51 7.25 0.15
N SER A 83 0.68 7.77 -0.04
CA SER A 83 1.71 7.70 0.97
C SER A 83 1.25 8.36 2.26
N HIS A 84 0.66 9.53 2.12
CA HIS A 84 0.20 10.29 3.28
C HIS A 84 -0.93 9.56 4.00
N SER A 85 -1.87 9.05 3.25
CA SER A 85 -3.03 8.39 3.83
C SER A 85 -2.64 7.10 4.54
N VAL A 86 -1.76 6.33 3.94
CA VAL A 86 -1.32 5.07 4.54
C VAL A 86 -0.58 5.36 5.84
N LYS A 87 0.33 6.32 5.81
CA LYS A 87 1.08 6.64 7.01
C LYS A 87 0.15 7.12 8.11
N PHE A 88 -0.75 8.01 7.78
CA PHE A 88 -1.67 8.56 8.76
C PHE A 88 -2.53 7.48 9.40
N ASN A 89 -3.06 6.60 8.58
CA ASN A 89 -3.97 5.58 9.10
C ASN A 89 -3.25 4.55 9.95
N ILE A 90 -2.06 4.14 9.53
CA ILE A 90 -1.31 3.19 10.35
C ILE A 90 -0.96 3.80 11.69
N GLU A 91 -0.46 5.02 11.67
CA GLU A 91 -0.05 5.66 12.93
C GLU A 91 -1.25 5.92 13.82
N SER A 92 -2.38 6.32 13.25
CA SER A 92 -3.56 6.60 14.04
C SER A 92 -4.14 5.35 14.65
N MET A 93 -4.14 4.27 13.93
CA MET A 93 -4.78 3.06 14.40
C MET A 93 -3.89 2.20 15.29
N THR A 94 -2.60 2.26 15.08
CA THR A 94 -1.70 1.37 15.81
C THR A 94 -0.78 2.09 16.78
N GLY A 95 -0.54 3.36 16.55
CA GLY A 95 0.43 4.08 17.36
C GLY A 95 1.88 3.79 16.99
N ILE A 96 2.11 2.98 15.98
CA ILE A 96 3.46 2.62 15.58
C ILE A 96 3.98 3.64 14.59
N PRO A 97 5.18 4.17 14.80
CA PRO A 97 5.69 5.17 13.85
C PRO A 97 6.01 4.55 12.51
N VAL A 98 5.61 5.24 11.46
CA VAL A 98 5.87 4.81 10.10
C VAL A 98 6.92 5.75 9.54
N LYS A 99 8.11 5.22 9.28
CA LYS A 99 9.18 6.09 8.83
C LYS A 99 9.18 6.34 7.35
N ALA A 100 8.58 5.47 6.57
CA ALA A 100 8.53 5.68 5.13
C ALA A 100 7.42 4.86 4.51
N VAL A 101 6.80 5.41 3.49
CA VAL A 101 5.86 4.66 2.67
C VAL A 101 6.32 4.87 1.24
N ASN A 102 6.72 3.80 0.59
CA ASN A 102 7.23 3.86 -0.77
C ASN A 102 6.18 3.33 -1.72
N VAL A 103 5.76 4.16 -2.64
CA VAL A 103 4.69 3.79 -3.56
C VAL A 103 5.32 3.48 -4.91
N HIS A 104 5.12 2.26 -5.37
CA HIS A 104 5.67 1.82 -6.64
C HIS A 104 4.50 1.66 -7.61
N VAL A 105 4.53 2.42 -8.70
CA VAL A 105 3.46 2.35 -9.67
C VAL A 105 3.78 1.22 -10.63
N ARG A 106 2.95 0.19 -10.63
CA ARG A 106 3.20 -0.97 -11.44
C ARG A 106 2.42 -0.99 -12.73
N GLY A 107 1.40 -0.18 -12.83
CA GLY A 107 0.64 -0.16 -14.04
C GLY A 107 -0.35 0.97 -14.07
N LEU A 108 -0.83 1.27 -15.27
CA LEU A 108 -1.87 2.26 -15.45
C LEU A 108 -3.05 1.56 -16.06
N ARG A 109 -4.23 2.00 -15.71
CA ARG A 109 -5.42 1.36 -16.22
C ARG A 109 -6.41 2.40 -16.72
N VAL A 110 -7.01 2.12 -17.85
CA VAL A 110 -8.08 2.96 -18.36
C VAL A 110 -9.38 2.34 -17.88
N SER A 111 -10.01 3.03 -16.97
CA SER A 111 -11.12 2.42 -16.32
C SER A 111 -12.39 2.48 -17.07
N ASP A 112 -12.61 3.29 -18.03
CA ASP A 112 -13.76 3.39 -18.61
C ASP A 112 -13.90 2.87 -19.84
N MET A 113 -13.92 1.89 -20.10
CA MET A 113 -13.92 1.41 -21.21
C MET A 113 -15.06 1.22 -21.75
N ASP A 114 -15.80 1.46 -21.67
CA ASP A 114 -16.87 1.32 -22.20
C ASP A 114 -17.28 1.05 -22.68
#